data_e6a453f4bb86a4e80d9d6a436f256348
#
_entry.id   e6a453f4bb86a4e80d9d6a436f256348
#
_cell.length_a   1.000
_cell.length_b   1.000
_cell.length_c   1.000
_cell.angle_alpha   90.00
_cell.angle_beta   90.00
_cell.angle_gamma   90.00
#
_symmetry.space_group_name_H-M   'P 1'
#
loop_
_entity.id
_entity.type
_entity.pdbx_description
1 polymer ?
#
loop_
_entity_poly.entity_id
_entity_poly.type
_entity_poly.pdbx_seq_one_letter_code
_entity_poly.pdbx_strand_id
1 'polypeptide(L)'
;SPSELRSINVAMLSRIIEFFPYPIHVYSPAGVMVLTNEACLRVMHIPSKDRLIGKFNVLKDPVIDKWGEEIRAQIAKSFQGEIVHFQNLNMPIRGIIDRFETGELCFDSSYQNIICYPIYDDQDQLTYVVHVFVTSKLYDGKEEMVKAKEYIDNNWLEEFDIDELSSVVNLSRYHFTRLFKSNTGMTPYGYYQYVKIQKIKEKLCDKNLSVTQAFSSCGVDYDGNYSRIFKAKVGMTPTQYRNSVI
;
A
#
# COMPACT_ATOMS: atom_id res chain seq x y z
N SER A 1 -14.35 -20.32 -28.20
CA SER A 1 -15.72 -20.00 -28.70
C SER A 1 -16.60 -19.55 -27.53
N PRO A 2 -17.71 -18.80 -27.75
CA PRO A 2 -18.65 -18.41 -26.68
C PRO A 2 -19.22 -19.59 -25.88
N SER A 3 -19.16 -20.80 -26.41
CA SER A 3 -19.62 -22.04 -25.74
C SER A 3 -18.65 -22.55 -24.68
N GLU A 4 -17.36 -22.23 -24.77
CA GLU A 4 -16.35 -22.64 -23.76
C GLU A 4 -16.41 -21.77 -22.51
N LEU A 5 -16.82 -20.50 -22.62
CA LEU A 5 -17.03 -19.59 -21.50
C LEU A 5 -18.21 -20.02 -20.60
N ARG A 6 -19.17 -20.76 -21.12
CA ARG A 6 -20.32 -21.28 -20.33
C ARG A 6 -19.94 -22.47 -19.44
N SER A 7 -18.76 -23.05 -19.57
CA SER A 7 -18.32 -24.19 -18.76
C SER A 7 -17.55 -23.83 -17.49
N ILE A 8 -17.29 -22.53 -17.22
CA ILE A 8 -16.73 -22.11 -15.94
C ILE A 8 -17.84 -22.26 -14.89
N ASN A 9 -17.77 -23.32 -14.11
CA ASN A 9 -18.78 -23.56 -13.10
C ASN A 9 -18.59 -22.61 -11.89
N VAL A 10 -19.65 -22.38 -11.13
CA VAL A 10 -19.65 -21.49 -9.95
C VAL A 10 -18.53 -21.83 -8.96
N ALA A 11 -18.21 -23.11 -8.82
CA ALA A 11 -17.14 -23.58 -7.93
C ALA A 11 -15.75 -23.09 -8.39
N MET A 12 -15.49 -23.04 -9.70
CA MET A 12 -14.25 -22.53 -10.24
C MET A 12 -14.13 -21.01 -10.05
N LEU A 13 -15.21 -20.26 -10.29
CA LEU A 13 -15.25 -18.81 -10.05
C LEU A 13 -14.99 -18.48 -8.57
N SER A 14 -15.62 -19.23 -7.66
CA SER A 14 -15.39 -19.08 -6.24
C SER A 14 -13.92 -19.31 -5.86
N ARG A 15 -13.27 -20.32 -6.47
CA ARG A 15 -11.84 -20.58 -6.24
C ARG A 15 -10.96 -19.47 -6.82
N ILE A 16 -11.28 -18.92 -7.98
CA ILE A 16 -10.53 -17.81 -8.57
C ILE A 16 -10.54 -16.60 -7.61
N ILE A 17 -11.69 -16.25 -7.05
CA ILE A 17 -11.81 -15.16 -6.08
C ILE A 17 -11.06 -15.50 -4.79
N GLU A 18 -11.21 -16.73 -4.30
CA GLU A 18 -10.60 -17.19 -3.05
C GLU A 18 -9.08 -17.11 -3.09
N PHE A 19 -8.46 -17.53 -4.19
CA PHE A 19 -7.00 -17.54 -4.37
C PHE A 19 -6.45 -16.28 -5.05
N PHE A 20 -7.30 -15.29 -5.33
CA PHE A 20 -6.82 -14.02 -5.87
C PHE A 20 -5.81 -13.38 -4.90
N PRO A 21 -4.64 -12.91 -5.37
CA PRO A 21 -3.53 -12.53 -4.50
C PRO A 21 -3.79 -11.25 -3.68
N TYR A 22 -4.77 -10.45 -4.09
CA TYR A 22 -5.13 -9.21 -3.42
C TYR A 22 -6.46 -9.32 -2.68
N PRO A 23 -6.67 -8.57 -1.57
CA PRO A 23 -7.95 -8.53 -0.89
C PRO A 23 -9.09 -8.12 -1.83
N ILE A 24 -10.16 -8.90 -1.81
CA ILE A 24 -11.42 -8.59 -2.50
C ILE A 24 -12.53 -8.58 -1.47
N HIS A 25 -13.34 -7.54 -1.51
CA HIS A 25 -14.61 -7.46 -0.78
C HIS A 25 -15.76 -7.34 -1.75
N VAL A 26 -16.81 -8.09 -1.52
CA VAL A 26 -18.08 -8.00 -2.27
C VAL A 26 -19.18 -7.61 -1.31
N TYR A 27 -19.94 -6.60 -1.68
CA TYR A 27 -21.03 -6.05 -0.89
C TYR A 27 -22.37 -6.20 -1.61
N SER A 28 -23.43 -6.43 -0.84
CA SER A 28 -24.80 -6.28 -1.33
C SER A 28 -25.09 -4.79 -1.64
N PRO A 29 -26.15 -4.47 -2.38
CA PRO A 29 -26.57 -3.07 -2.62
C PRO A 29 -26.81 -2.26 -1.34
N ALA A 30 -27.13 -2.92 -0.23
CA ALA A 30 -27.28 -2.29 1.09
C ALA A 30 -25.93 -2.05 1.82
N GLY A 31 -24.79 -2.34 1.19
CA GLY A 31 -23.45 -2.15 1.75
C GLY A 31 -22.97 -3.26 2.69
N VAL A 32 -23.74 -4.35 2.86
CA VAL A 32 -23.36 -5.47 3.73
C VAL A 32 -22.36 -6.37 2.99
N MET A 33 -21.25 -6.71 3.63
CA MET A 33 -20.26 -7.63 3.07
C MET A 33 -20.85 -9.04 2.94
N VAL A 34 -20.85 -9.56 1.71
CA VAL A 34 -21.36 -10.90 1.39
C VAL A 34 -20.25 -11.89 1.01
N LEU A 35 -19.09 -11.38 0.60
CA LEU A 35 -17.93 -12.21 0.30
C LEU A 35 -16.62 -11.44 0.56
N THR A 36 -15.63 -12.18 1.03
CA THR A 36 -14.23 -11.77 1.06
C THR A 36 -13.33 -12.98 0.84
N ASN A 37 -12.07 -12.77 0.45
CA ASN A 37 -11.13 -13.86 0.12
C ASN A 37 -10.04 -14.04 1.19
N GLU A 38 -9.24 -15.12 1.07
CA GLU A 38 -8.12 -15.41 1.96
C GLU A 38 -7.06 -14.30 2.01
N ALA A 39 -6.83 -13.57 0.91
CA ALA A 39 -5.90 -12.46 0.90
C ALA A 39 -6.31 -11.36 1.89
N CYS A 40 -7.62 -11.10 2.04
CA CYS A 40 -8.13 -10.18 3.03
C CYS A 40 -7.81 -10.63 4.46
N LEU A 41 -8.08 -11.90 4.78
CA LEU A 41 -7.84 -12.44 6.11
C LEU A 41 -6.36 -12.34 6.49
N ARG A 42 -5.46 -12.67 5.55
CA ARG A 42 -4.00 -12.57 5.77
C ARG A 42 -3.55 -11.13 6.00
N VAL A 43 -3.97 -10.21 5.13
CA VAL A 43 -3.50 -8.81 5.19
C VAL A 43 -4.06 -8.10 6.43
N MET A 44 -5.30 -8.40 6.80
CA MET A 44 -5.97 -7.77 7.95
C MET A 44 -5.85 -8.58 9.24
N HIS A 45 -5.12 -9.71 9.22
CA HIS A 45 -4.99 -10.62 10.36
C HIS A 45 -6.33 -11.03 11.01
N ILE A 46 -7.38 -11.18 10.19
CA ILE A 46 -8.70 -11.55 10.66
C ILE A 46 -8.80 -13.07 10.74
N PRO A 47 -9.20 -13.66 11.87
CA PRO A 47 -9.13 -15.11 12.09
C PRO A 47 -10.14 -15.89 11.26
N SER A 48 -11.26 -15.29 10.85
CA SER A 48 -12.32 -15.97 10.12
C SER A 48 -13.20 -14.99 9.35
N LYS A 49 -13.68 -15.42 8.17
CA LYS A 49 -14.66 -14.68 7.34
C LYS A 49 -15.97 -14.39 8.07
N ASP A 50 -16.37 -15.26 9.00
CA ASP A 50 -17.59 -15.12 9.81
C ASP A 50 -17.61 -13.87 10.68
N ARG A 51 -16.46 -13.26 10.91
CA ARG A 51 -16.35 -11.97 11.58
C ARG A 51 -16.80 -10.80 10.71
N LEU A 52 -16.76 -10.94 9.39
CA LEU A 52 -17.05 -9.90 8.41
C LEU A 52 -18.35 -10.13 7.65
N ILE A 53 -18.54 -11.33 7.10
CA ILE A 53 -19.68 -11.66 6.23
C ILE A 53 -20.99 -11.52 7.01
N GLY A 54 -21.92 -10.75 6.44
CA GLY A 54 -23.21 -10.45 7.05
C GLY A 54 -23.20 -9.44 8.20
N LYS A 55 -22.01 -9.01 8.67
CA LYS A 55 -21.84 -8.16 9.85
C LYS A 55 -21.23 -6.79 9.52
N PHE A 56 -20.23 -6.74 8.65
CA PHE A 56 -19.61 -5.49 8.23
C PHE A 56 -20.45 -4.81 7.16
N ASN A 57 -20.73 -3.51 7.36
CA ASN A 57 -21.45 -2.70 6.39
C ASN A 57 -20.61 -1.47 6.04
N VAL A 58 -20.07 -1.42 4.82
CA VAL A 58 -19.16 -0.38 4.38
C VAL A 58 -19.80 1.02 4.32
N LEU A 59 -21.12 1.11 4.16
CA LEU A 59 -21.83 2.39 4.11
C LEU A 59 -22.16 2.95 5.50
N LYS A 60 -22.17 2.11 6.54
CA LYS A 60 -22.64 2.47 7.89
C LYS A 60 -21.59 2.31 8.97
N ASP A 61 -20.49 1.60 8.68
CA ASP A 61 -19.50 1.28 9.71
C ASP A 61 -18.73 2.53 10.14
N PRO A 62 -18.65 2.79 11.47
CA PRO A 62 -17.94 3.96 12.01
C PRO A 62 -16.43 3.98 11.70
N VAL A 63 -15.82 2.83 11.34
CA VAL A 63 -14.42 2.81 10.96
C VAL A 63 -14.17 3.61 9.68
N ILE A 64 -15.15 3.66 8.77
CA ILE A 64 -15.05 4.43 7.54
C ILE A 64 -15.06 5.94 7.83
N ASP A 65 -15.70 6.40 8.91
CA ASP A 65 -15.69 7.80 9.31
C ASP A 65 -14.28 8.29 9.68
N LYS A 66 -13.43 7.37 10.18
CA LYS A 66 -12.04 7.68 10.48
C LYS A 66 -11.20 7.99 9.23
N TRP A 67 -11.68 7.61 8.04
CA TRP A 67 -11.03 7.90 6.76
C TRP A 67 -11.49 9.24 6.16
N GLY A 68 -12.52 9.85 6.73
CA GLY A 68 -13.08 11.14 6.35
C GLY A 68 -14.39 11.03 5.55
N GLU A 69 -15.20 12.07 5.66
CA GLU A 69 -16.51 12.13 4.99
C GLU A 69 -16.40 12.06 3.46
N GLU A 70 -15.33 12.62 2.90
CA GLU A 70 -15.07 12.56 1.46
C GLU A 70 -14.89 11.12 0.96
N ILE A 71 -14.15 10.30 1.70
CA ILE A 71 -13.93 8.89 1.35
C ILE A 71 -15.25 8.12 1.43
N ARG A 72 -16.04 8.34 2.47
CA ARG A 72 -17.39 7.74 2.58
C ARG A 72 -18.29 8.13 1.41
N ALA A 73 -18.30 9.41 1.04
CA ALA A 73 -19.06 9.90 -0.10
C ALA A 73 -18.61 9.27 -1.43
N GLN A 74 -17.31 9.12 -1.62
CA GLN A 74 -16.74 8.46 -2.79
C GLN A 74 -17.13 6.97 -2.84
N ILE A 75 -17.02 6.24 -1.71
CA ILE A 75 -17.47 4.85 -1.63
C ILE A 75 -18.94 4.74 -2.01
N ALA A 76 -19.79 5.63 -1.51
CA ALA A 76 -21.23 5.62 -1.79
C ALA A 76 -21.56 5.75 -3.28
N LYS A 77 -20.73 6.44 -4.08
CA LYS A 77 -20.92 6.56 -5.53
C LYS A 77 -20.83 5.21 -6.24
N SER A 78 -20.00 4.27 -5.75
CA SER A 78 -19.94 2.92 -6.35
C SER A 78 -21.26 2.15 -6.17
N PHE A 79 -22.02 2.46 -5.13
CA PHE A 79 -23.38 1.93 -4.92
C PHE A 79 -24.46 2.67 -5.72
N GLN A 80 -24.08 3.78 -6.37
CA GLN A 80 -24.93 4.53 -7.31
C GLN A 80 -24.59 4.22 -8.78
N GLY A 81 -23.67 3.27 -9.00
CA GLY A 81 -23.33 2.81 -10.34
C GLY A 81 -22.03 3.37 -10.92
N GLU A 82 -21.27 4.17 -10.17
CA GLU A 82 -20.00 4.72 -10.63
C GLU A 82 -18.85 3.76 -10.34
N ILE A 83 -17.83 3.74 -11.22
CA ILE A 83 -16.53 3.12 -10.91
C ILE A 83 -15.70 4.15 -10.19
N VAL A 84 -15.22 3.82 -8.99
CA VAL A 84 -14.45 4.71 -8.12
C VAL A 84 -13.04 4.17 -7.97
N HIS A 85 -12.05 5.05 -8.10
CA HIS A 85 -10.65 4.75 -7.92
C HIS A 85 -10.08 5.58 -6.77
N PHE A 86 -9.51 4.91 -5.77
CA PHE A 86 -8.66 5.55 -4.78
C PHE A 86 -7.21 5.24 -5.10
N GLN A 87 -6.37 6.26 -5.07
CA GLN A 87 -4.93 6.11 -5.25
C GLN A 87 -4.23 6.50 -3.96
N ASN A 88 -3.35 5.62 -3.50
CA ASN A 88 -2.51 5.86 -2.34
C ASN A 88 -3.31 6.29 -1.09
N LEU A 89 -4.48 5.68 -0.87
CA LEU A 89 -5.34 5.96 0.29
C LEU A 89 -4.70 5.37 1.55
N ASN A 90 -4.44 6.23 2.53
CA ASN A 90 -3.97 5.79 3.85
C ASN A 90 -5.12 5.14 4.62
N MET A 91 -4.99 3.85 4.88
CA MET A 91 -5.95 3.08 5.68
C MET A 91 -5.33 2.77 7.05
N PRO A 92 -5.83 3.38 8.15
CA PRO A 92 -5.41 3.04 9.50
C PRO A 92 -5.97 1.66 9.88
N ILE A 93 -5.13 0.64 9.68
CA ILE A 93 -5.52 -0.76 9.87
C ILE A 93 -5.79 -1.08 11.34
N ARG A 94 -5.05 -0.45 12.27
CA ARG A 94 -5.21 -0.66 13.71
C ARG A 94 -6.66 -0.49 14.17
N GLY A 95 -7.36 0.54 13.71
CA GLY A 95 -8.78 0.78 14.07
C GLY A 95 -9.75 -0.29 13.57
N ILE A 96 -9.37 -1.07 12.54
CA ILE A 96 -10.14 -2.21 12.03
C ILE A 96 -9.87 -3.43 12.90
N ILE A 97 -8.61 -3.66 13.25
CA ILE A 97 -8.14 -4.88 13.92
C ILE A 97 -8.43 -4.89 15.41
N ASP A 98 -8.32 -3.75 16.11
CA ASP A 98 -8.71 -3.62 17.53
C ASP A 98 -10.14 -4.13 17.77
N ARG A 99 -10.98 -4.07 16.74
CA ARG A 99 -12.36 -4.58 16.79
C ARG A 99 -12.43 -6.11 16.76
N PHE A 100 -11.43 -6.78 16.21
CA PHE A 100 -11.46 -8.23 16.01
C PHE A 100 -10.59 -9.00 16.99
N GLU A 101 -9.98 -8.34 17.99
CA GLU A 101 -9.11 -8.94 19.01
C GLU A 101 -7.99 -9.80 18.38
N THR A 102 -7.48 -9.40 17.23
CA THR A 102 -6.44 -10.13 16.53
C THR A 102 -5.09 -9.63 17.00
N GLY A 103 -4.19 -10.53 17.30
CA GLY A 103 -2.89 -10.33 17.95
C GLY A 103 -1.98 -9.23 17.33
N GLU A 104 -0.72 -9.23 17.70
CA GLU A 104 0.27 -8.22 17.32
C GLU A 104 0.33 -8.02 15.79
N LEU A 105 0.09 -6.78 15.37
CA LEU A 105 0.23 -6.35 13.99
C LEU A 105 1.68 -6.02 13.65
N CYS A 106 2.06 -6.38 12.43
CA CYS A 106 3.35 -6.00 11.89
C CYS A 106 3.38 -4.56 11.34
N PHE A 107 2.22 -3.87 11.24
CA PHE A 107 2.13 -2.50 10.70
C PHE A 107 0.86 -1.76 11.17
N ASP A 108 0.97 -0.45 11.35
CA ASP A 108 -0.09 0.42 11.89
C ASP A 108 -0.97 1.04 10.80
N SER A 109 -0.44 1.24 9.60
CA SER A 109 -1.17 1.77 8.45
C SER A 109 -0.68 1.17 7.14
N SER A 110 -1.56 1.15 6.16
CA SER A 110 -1.22 0.73 4.78
C SER A 110 -1.76 1.73 3.77
N TYR A 111 -0.99 1.94 2.71
CA TYR A 111 -1.43 2.69 1.55
C TYR A 111 -1.99 1.74 0.52
N GLN A 112 -3.22 1.99 0.13
CA GLN A 112 -3.98 1.14 -0.78
C GLN A 112 -4.38 1.91 -2.04
N ASN A 113 -4.21 1.28 -3.18
CA ASN A 113 -4.98 1.61 -4.36
C ASN A 113 -6.23 0.74 -4.35
N ILE A 114 -7.41 1.35 -4.41
CA ILE A 114 -8.67 0.62 -4.33
C ILE A 114 -9.47 0.92 -5.58
N ILE A 115 -10.01 -0.12 -6.19
CA ILE A 115 -10.98 0.00 -7.27
C ILE A 115 -12.31 -0.51 -6.73
N CYS A 116 -13.32 0.35 -6.77
CA CYS A 116 -14.69 0.02 -6.38
C CYS A 116 -15.57 0.07 -7.63
N TYR A 117 -16.28 -1.02 -7.93
CA TYR A 117 -17.13 -1.07 -9.13
C TYR A 117 -18.41 -1.86 -8.91
N PRO A 118 -19.51 -1.43 -9.54
CA PRO A 118 -20.79 -2.12 -9.48
C PRO A 118 -20.82 -3.35 -10.39
N ILE A 119 -21.62 -4.35 -10.00
CA ILE A 119 -22.00 -5.50 -10.81
C ILE A 119 -23.51 -5.50 -10.95
N TYR A 120 -23.99 -5.66 -12.18
CA TYR A 120 -25.40 -5.69 -12.54
C TYR A 120 -25.79 -7.10 -12.97
N ASP A 121 -27.07 -7.42 -12.83
CA ASP A 121 -27.67 -8.60 -13.42
C ASP A 121 -28.07 -8.38 -14.88
N ASP A 122 -28.67 -9.41 -15.49
CA ASP A 122 -29.16 -9.38 -16.89
C ASP A 122 -30.32 -8.39 -17.11
N GLN A 123 -30.86 -7.80 -16.04
CA GLN A 123 -31.96 -6.82 -16.04
C GLN A 123 -31.45 -5.41 -15.68
N ASP A 124 -30.16 -5.17 -15.74
CA ASP A 124 -29.50 -3.91 -15.34
C ASP A 124 -29.80 -3.47 -13.89
N GLN A 125 -30.09 -4.43 -13.00
CA GLN A 125 -30.23 -4.13 -11.58
C GLN A 125 -28.90 -4.33 -10.84
N LEU A 126 -28.53 -3.37 -10.01
CA LEU A 126 -27.33 -3.46 -9.16
C LEU A 126 -27.44 -4.67 -8.22
N THR A 127 -26.58 -5.64 -8.40
CA THR A 127 -26.57 -6.88 -7.62
C THR A 127 -25.50 -6.87 -6.55
N TYR A 128 -24.29 -6.39 -6.89
CA TYR A 128 -23.17 -6.32 -5.98
C TYR A 128 -22.29 -5.09 -6.26
N VAL A 129 -21.49 -4.70 -5.25
CA VAL A 129 -20.38 -3.78 -5.42
C VAL A 129 -19.11 -4.47 -4.98
N VAL A 130 -18.07 -4.42 -5.80
CA VAL A 130 -16.80 -5.08 -5.56
C VAL A 130 -15.73 -4.04 -5.26
N HIS A 131 -14.97 -4.27 -4.18
CA HIS A 131 -13.77 -3.50 -3.88
C HIS A 131 -12.54 -4.41 -3.98
N VAL A 132 -11.56 -4.01 -4.79
CA VAL A 132 -10.26 -4.68 -4.93
C VAL A 132 -9.20 -3.78 -4.34
N PHE A 133 -8.38 -4.32 -3.42
CA PHE A 133 -7.34 -3.57 -2.71
C PHE A 133 -5.96 -4.01 -3.19
N VAL A 134 -5.18 -3.06 -3.68
CA VAL A 134 -3.78 -3.29 -4.05
C VAL A 134 -2.90 -2.47 -3.12
N THR A 135 -2.20 -3.14 -2.20
CA THR A 135 -1.31 -2.48 -1.27
C THR A 135 -0.16 -1.83 -2.03
N SER A 136 -0.06 -0.51 -1.96
CA SER A 136 1.01 0.26 -2.59
C SER A 136 2.21 0.45 -1.66
N LYS A 137 1.95 0.65 -0.35
CA LYS A 137 2.97 0.78 0.69
C LYS A 137 2.46 0.25 2.02
N LEU A 138 3.36 -0.32 2.83
CA LEU A 138 3.13 -0.74 4.21
C LEU A 138 4.06 0.06 5.12
N TYR A 139 3.49 0.67 6.15
CA TYR A 139 4.26 1.38 7.17
C TYR A 139 4.00 0.74 8.53
N ASP A 140 5.10 0.47 9.22
CA ASP A 140 5.14 -0.12 10.55
C ASP A 140 5.65 0.92 11.56
N GLY A 141 5.00 1.00 12.72
CA GLY A 141 5.45 1.84 13.84
C GLY A 141 4.45 2.92 14.26
N LYS A 142 4.91 3.74 15.22
CA LYS A 142 4.13 4.86 15.74
C LYS A 142 3.84 5.88 14.64
N GLU A 143 2.75 6.63 14.79
CA GLU A 143 2.29 7.64 13.83
C GLU A 143 3.40 8.61 13.38
N GLU A 144 4.26 9.02 14.32
CA GLU A 144 5.39 9.89 14.03
C GLU A 144 6.41 9.22 13.09
N MET A 145 6.61 7.89 13.24
CA MET A 145 7.52 7.14 12.38
C MET A 145 6.95 6.94 10.99
N VAL A 146 5.64 6.74 10.90
CA VAL A 146 4.92 6.68 9.63
C VAL A 146 5.07 8.01 8.90
N LYS A 147 4.75 9.13 9.54
CA LYS A 147 4.92 10.49 8.97
C LYS A 147 6.35 10.77 8.52
N ALA A 148 7.35 10.35 9.31
CA ALA A 148 8.74 10.54 8.96
C ALA A 148 9.15 9.74 7.72
N LYS A 149 8.74 8.48 7.62
CA LYS A 149 9.01 7.64 6.44
C LYS A 149 8.32 8.21 5.20
N GLU A 150 7.06 8.62 5.31
CA GLU A 150 6.32 9.26 4.23
C GLU A 150 7.00 10.54 3.73
N TYR A 151 7.45 11.38 4.69
CA TYR A 151 8.17 12.59 4.35
C TYR A 151 9.43 12.29 3.53
N ILE A 152 10.25 11.33 3.98
CA ILE A 152 11.45 10.92 3.26
C ILE A 152 11.10 10.32 1.89
N ASP A 153 10.08 9.47 1.81
CA ASP A 153 9.65 8.82 0.57
C ASP A 153 9.10 9.82 -0.47
N ASN A 154 8.51 10.91 -0.02
CA ASN A 154 7.97 11.95 -0.91
C ASN A 154 9.01 13.01 -1.29
N ASN A 155 9.98 13.28 -0.41
CA ASN A 155 11.02 14.30 -0.60
C ASN A 155 12.42 13.68 -0.82
N TRP A 156 12.48 12.49 -1.35
CA TRP A 156 13.74 11.74 -1.53
C TRP A 156 14.73 12.41 -2.51
N LEU A 157 14.29 13.31 -3.38
CA LEU A 157 15.14 14.11 -4.29
C LEU A 157 15.83 15.25 -3.56
N GLU A 158 15.18 15.81 -2.54
CA GLU A 158 15.70 16.94 -1.78
C GLU A 158 16.92 16.52 -0.92
N GLU A 159 17.68 17.50 -0.48
CA GLU A 159 18.76 17.26 0.46
C GLU A 159 18.20 16.87 1.83
N PHE A 160 18.86 15.91 2.49
CA PHE A 160 18.39 15.42 3.78
C PHE A 160 18.59 16.47 4.87
N ASP A 161 17.51 16.93 5.47
CA ASP A 161 17.52 17.81 6.65
C ASP A 161 16.85 17.12 7.85
N ILE A 162 17.63 16.83 8.87
CA ILE A 162 17.16 16.18 10.10
C ILE A 162 16.31 17.13 10.95
N ASP A 163 16.55 18.44 10.89
CA ASP A 163 15.83 19.41 11.68
C ASP A 163 14.43 19.64 11.10
N GLU A 164 14.34 19.71 9.78
CA GLU A 164 13.05 19.75 9.08
C GLU A 164 12.24 18.47 9.37
N LEU A 165 12.85 17.30 9.20
CA LEU A 165 12.20 16.01 9.42
C LEU A 165 11.74 15.83 10.89
N SER A 166 12.54 16.26 11.86
CA SER A 166 12.15 16.20 13.26
C SER A 166 11.00 17.17 13.61
N SER A 167 10.93 18.31 12.92
CA SER A 167 9.84 19.27 13.03
C SER A 167 8.52 18.73 12.49
N VAL A 168 8.54 18.00 11.37
CA VAL A 168 7.37 17.34 10.77
C VAL A 168 6.68 16.40 11.78
N VAL A 169 7.46 15.76 12.65
CA VAL A 169 6.94 14.82 13.66
C VAL A 169 6.82 15.43 15.06
N ASN A 170 7.08 16.71 15.22
CA ASN A 170 7.03 17.44 16.50
C ASN A 170 7.91 16.83 17.61
N LEU A 171 9.09 16.33 17.24
CA LEU A 171 10.07 15.75 18.17
C LEU A 171 11.39 16.52 18.12
N SER A 172 12.14 16.52 19.24
CA SER A 172 13.52 17.00 19.18
C SER A 172 14.38 16.05 18.34
N ARG A 173 15.40 16.58 17.65
CA ARG A 173 16.34 15.82 16.82
C ARG A 173 16.88 14.56 17.52
N TYR A 174 17.28 14.69 18.79
CA TYR A 174 17.82 13.57 19.58
C TYR A 174 16.77 12.49 19.82
N HIS A 175 15.56 12.90 20.27
CA HIS A 175 14.48 11.96 20.57
C HIS A 175 14.00 11.26 19.29
N PHE A 176 13.81 12.04 18.22
CA PHE A 176 13.42 11.50 16.91
C PHE A 176 14.42 10.47 16.39
N THR A 177 15.73 10.81 16.35
CA THR A 177 16.76 9.89 15.83
C THR A 177 16.80 8.57 16.61
N ARG A 178 16.68 8.63 17.94
CA ARG A 178 16.64 7.43 18.80
C ARG A 178 15.39 6.60 18.57
N LEU A 179 14.23 7.26 18.53
CA LEU A 179 12.95 6.60 18.33
C LEU A 179 12.85 5.98 16.93
N PHE A 180 13.28 6.69 15.90
CA PHE A 180 13.29 6.21 14.53
C PHE A 180 14.19 4.97 14.40
N LYS A 181 15.40 5.01 14.97
CA LYS A 181 16.32 3.87 14.96
C LYS A 181 15.77 2.65 15.72
N SER A 182 15.13 2.87 16.87
CA SER A 182 14.55 1.77 17.65
C SER A 182 13.36 1.09 16.95
N ASN A 183 12.56 1.86 16.17
CA ASN A 183 11.39 1.33 15.46
C ASN A 183 11.72 0.75 14.08
N THR A 184 12.75 1.28 13.39
CA THR A 184 13.05 0.91 12.00
C THR A 184 14.33 0.10 11.84
N GLY A 185 15.15 0.01 12.89
CA GLY A 185 16.49 -0.56 12.82
C GLY A 185 17.52 0.33 12.12
N MET A 186 17.12 1.47 11.55
CA MET A 186 17.96 2.40 10.78
C MET A 186 17.91 3.80 11.38
N THR A 187 19.00 4.58 11.20
CA THR A 187 18.91 6.03 11.44
C THR A 187 18.04 6.69 10.35
N PRO A 188 17.45 7.89 10.62
CA PRO A 188 16.69 8.63 9.59
C PRO A 188 17.50 8.84 8.30
N TYR A 189 18.77 9.24 8.42
CA TYR A 189 19.67 9.38 7.27
C TYR A 189 19.96 8.05 6.58
N GLY A 190 20.12 6.97 7.35
CA GLY A 190 20.26 5.61 6.80
C GLY A 190 19.07 5.15 5.99
N TYR A 191 17.86 5.51 6.43
CA TYR A 191 16.62 5.24 5.70
C TYR A 191 16.51 6.10 4.43
N TYR A 192 16.84 7.38 4.51
CA TYR A 192 16.92 8.26 3.32
C TYR A 192 17.90 7.70 2.27
N GLN A 193 19.09 7.28 2.70
CA GLN A 193 20.04 6.63 1.78
C GLN A 193 19.48 5.34 1.19
N TYR A 194 18.75 4.55 1.98
CA TYR A 194 18.10 3.34 1.49
C TYR A 194 17.09 3.68 0.37
N VAL A 195 16.21 4.66 0.59
CA VAL A 195 15.24 5.12 -0.42
C VAL A 195 15.95 5.60 -1.69
N LYS A 196 16.99 6.44 -1.57
CA LYS A 196 17.83 6.89 -2.71
C LYS A 196 18.38 5.71 -3.51
N ILE A 197 18.93 4.69 -2.84
CA ILE A 197 19.46 3.49 -3.50
C ILE A 197 18.37 2.71 -4.23
N GLN A 198 17.17 2.57 -3.67
CA GLN A 198 16.06 1.93 -4.37
C GLN A 198 15.68 2.70 -5.64
N LYS A 199 15.63 4.04 -5.57
CA LYS A 199 15.37 4.89 -6.73
C LYS A 199 16.44 4.76 -7.82
N ILE A 200 17.71 4.73 -7.43
CA ILE A 200 18.82 4.47 -8.36
C ILE A 200 18.65 3.10 -9.02
N LYS A 201 18.31 2.05 -8.27
CA LYS A 201 18.05 0.71 -8.83
C LYS A 201 16.93 0.74 -9.88
N GLU A 202 15.81 1.42 -9.58
CA GLU A 202 14.70 1.59 -10.52
C GLU A 202 15.18 2.27 -11.83
N LYS A 203 15.96 3.36 -11.73
CA LYS A 203 16.50 4.09 -12.88
C LYS A 203 17.55 3.28 -13.65
N LEU A 204 18.32 2.45 -12.99
CA LEU A 204 19.29 1.56 -13.64
C LEU A 204 18.62 0.49 -14.51
N CYS A 205 17.37 0.13 -14.25
CA CYS A 205 16.59 -0.80 -15.08
C CYS A 205 16.10 -0.17 -16.39
N ASP A 206 16.10 1.17 -16.51
CA ASP A 206 15.72 1.88 -17.71
C ASP A 206 16.87 1.81 -18.75
N LYS A 207 16.63 1.12 -19.86
CA LYS A 207 17.61 0.94 -20.97
C LYS A 207 17.93 2.25 -21.71
N ASN A 208 17.04 3.24 -21.63
CA ASN A 208 17.23 4.53 -22.28
C ASN A 208 18.19 5.46 -21.52
N LEU A 209 18.49 5.16 -20.27
CA LEU A 209 19.39 5.95 -19.44
C LEU A 209 20.78 5.32 -19.38
N SER A 210 21.84 6.10 -19.53
CA SER A 210 23.18 5.65 -19.13
C SER A 210 23.26 5.48 -17.61
N VAL A 211 24.28 4.79 -17.08
CA VAL A 211 24.50 4.67 -15.62
C VAL A 211 24.62 6.04 -14.97
N THR A 212 25.38 6.95 -15.59
CA THR A 212 25.54 8.34 -15.12
C THR A 212 24.21 9.10 -15.11
N GLN A 213 23.41 8.97 -16.18
CA GLN A 213 22.08 9.60 -16.24
C GLN A 213 21.11 9.04 -15.20
N ALA A 214 21.16 7.74 -14.89
CA ALA A 214 20.37 7.13 -13.84
C ALA A 214 20.69 7.74 -12.46
N PHE A 215 21.96 8.00 -12.16
CA PHE A 215 22.39 8.65 -10.93
C PHE A 215 21.97 10.13 -10.92
N SER A 216 22.27 10.87 -11.98
CA SER A 216 21.90 12.30 -12.09
C SER A 216 20.39 12.52 -11.95
N SER A 217 19.55 11.63 -12.51
CA SER A 217 18.10 11.68 -12.36
C SER A 217 17.63 11.45 -10.91
N CYS A 218 18.49 10.91 -10.07
CA CYS A 218 18.25 10.74 -8.63
C CYS A 218 18.91 11.88 -7.79
N GLY A 219 19.40 12.93 -8.45
CA GLY A 219 20.03 14.08 -7.77
C GLY A 219 21.36 13.75 -7.13
N VAL A 220 22.13 12.79 -7.67
CA VAL A 220 23.45 12.40 -7.16
C VAL A 220 24.43 12.11 -8.28
N ASP A 221 25.72 12.36 -8.02
CA ASP A 221 26.77 12.10 -8.99
C ASP A 221 27.23 10.64 -8.97
N TYR A 222 27.43 10.07 -10.16
CA TYR A 222 27.92 8.69 -10.30
C TYR A 222 29.36 8.55 -9.76
N ASP A 223 30.24 9.51 -10.03
CA ASP A 223 31.63 9.50 -9.55
C ASP A 223 31.78 9.93 -8.08
N GLY A 224 30.66 10.29 -7.46
CA GLY A 224 30.61 10.71 -6.06
C GLY A 224 30.51 9.57 -5.04
N ASN A 225 30.13 9.97 -3.83
CA ASN A 225 30.00 9.05 -2.70
C ASN A 225 28.93 7.96 -2.92
N TYR A 226 27.88 8.25 -3.72
CA TYR A 226 26.76 7.32 -3.89
C TYR A 226 27.11 6.04 -4.66
N SER A 227 28.09 6.01 -5.55
CA SER A 227 28.57 4.77 -6.18
C SER A 227 29.18 3.81 -5.15
N ARG A 228 29.92 4.34 -4.16
CA ARG A 228 30.48 3.55 -3.06
C ARG A 228 29.39 3.05 -2.12
N ILE A 229 28.45 3.91 -1.76
CA ILE A 229 27.28 3.54 -0.93
C ILE A 229 26.45 2.46 -1.64
N PHE A 230 26.21 2.63 -2.93
CA PHE A 230 25.48 1.64 -3.74
C PHE A 230 26.18 0.28 -3.68
N LYS A 231 27.49 0.23 -3.98
CA LYS A 231 28.25 -1.02 -3.92
C LYS A 231 28.24 -1.63 -2.51
N ALA A 232 28.37 -0.83 -1.46
CA ALA A 232 28.34 -1.31 -0.08
C ALA A 232 26.98 -1.90 0.32
N LYS A 233 25.87 -1.28 -0.14
CA LYS A 233 24.51 -1.71 0.23
C LYS A 233 23.96 -2.81 -0.68
N VAL A 234 24.34 -2.85 -1.95
CA VAL A 234 23.83 -3.79 -2.97
C VAL A 234 24.78 -4.97 -3.19
N GLY A 235 26.04 -4.86 -2.79
CA GLY A 235 27.07 -5.91 -2.95
C GLY A 235 27.75 -5.90 -4.32
N MET A 236 27.31 -5.08 -5.27
CA MET A 236 27.88 -4.98 -6.62
C MET A 236 27.88 -3.52 -7.10
N THR A 237 28.71 -3.24 -8.10
CA THR A 237 28.76 -1.90 -8.70
C THR A 237 27.47 -1.60 -9.47
N PRO A 238 27.10 -0.31 -9.69
CA PRO A 238 25.94 0.06 -10.48
C PRO A 238 25.91 -0.57 -11.88
N THR A 239 27.06 -0.64 -12.55
CA THR A 239 27.20 -1.27 -13.87
C THR A 239 26.97 -2.79 -13.79
N GLN A 240 27.55 -3.46 -12.79
CA GLN A 240 27.31 -4.88 -12.56
C GLN A 240 25.83 -5.16 -12.26
N TYR A 241 25.20 -4.33 -11.42
CA TYR A 241 23.78 -4.44 -11.11
C TYR A 241 22.93 -4.31 -12.39
N ARG A 242 23.16 -3.28 -13.20
CA ARG A 242 22.46 -3.13 -14.49
C ARG A 242 22.57 -4.37 -15.36
N ASN A 243 23.80 -4.87 -15.53
CA ASN A 243 24.04 -6.05 -16.40
C ASN A 243 23.40 -7.33 -15.85
N SER A 244 23.06 -7.37 -14.55
CA SER A 244 22.40 -8.52 -13.94
C SER A 244 20.88 -8.51 -14.06
N VAL A 245 20.26 -7.34 -14.37
CA VAL A 245 18.80 -7.15 -14.40
C VAL A 245 18.26 -6.81 -15.79
N ILE A 246 19.12 -6.56 -16.77
CA ILE A 246 18.81 -6.26 -18.17
C ILE A 246 19.39 -7.33 -19.09
#